data_56f5928b83a957d655ecfdafcac6e2e1
#
_entry.id   56f5928b83a957d655ecfdafcac6e2e1
#
_cell.length_a   1.000
_cell.length_b   1.000
_cell.length_c   1.000
_cell.angle_alpha   90.00
_cell.angle_beta   90.00
_cell.angle_gamma   90.00
#
_symmetry.space_group_name_H-M   'P 1'
#
loop_
_entity.id
_entity.type
_entity.pdbx_description
1 polymer ?
#
loop_
_entity_poly.entity_id
_entity_poly.type
_entity_poly.pdbx_seq_one_letter_code
_entity_poly.pdbx_strand_id
1 'polypeptide(L)'
;MGDELPVVYLARHGETPWSLTGQYTGLTDLPLTEQGERNARQLRERLKGIPFDKVWTSPLQRAVRTCELAGFGAVAEIDPDLVEWNYGEYEGRRTSEIVAERPGWLLFRDGCPGGESPARVDERAKRIVSRVRAVNGNVLLFSSGHFIRVLATRWIGLEPSVHSRSFKLSTASLSALGYEGSLSRPAIVLWNETRHVIGDSIQQSGRYIEIKRREAAREEIQLKGQ
;
A
#
# COMPACT_ATOMS: atom_id res chain seq x y z
N MET A 1 -26.45 22.34 5.68
CA MET A 1 -25.55 21.39 5.01
C MET A 1 -24.93 20.60 6.14
N GLY A 2 -25.18 19.29 6.24
CA GLY A 2 -24.48 18.47 7.24
C GLY A 2 -23.01 18.49 6.87
N ASP A 3 -22.14 18.76 7.85
CA ASP A 3 -20.69 18.71 7.63
C ASP A 3 -20.34 17.30 7.18
N GLU A 4 -19.81 17.18 5.93
CA GLU A 4 -19.29 15.91 5.44
C GLU A 4 -18.13 15.49 6.33
N LEU A 5 -18.15 14.23 6.78
CA LEU A 5 -17.08 13.69 7.61
C LEU A 5 -15.77 13.62 6.80
N PRO A 6 -14.61 13.96 7.39
CA PRO A 6 -13.34 13.97 6.69
C PRO A 6 -12.95 12.58 6.18
N VAL A 7 -12.30 12.55 5.02
CA VAL A 7 -11.83 11.33 4.37
C VAL A 7 -10.32 11.37 4.20
N VAL A 8 -9.66 10.27 4.52
CA VAL A 8 -8.22 10.07 4.27
C VAL A 8 -8.04 9.19 3.04
N TYR A 9 -7.59 9.79 1.96
CA TYR A 9 -7.28 9.09 0.72
C TYR A 9 -5.85 8.56 0.75
N LEU A 10 -5.69 7.31 0.33
CA LEU A 10 -4.42 6.59 0.33
C LEU A 10 -4.08 6.19 -1.10
N ALA A 11 -3.03 6.74 -1.65
CA ALA A 11 -2.50 6.41 -2.97
C ALA A 11 -1.23 5.57 -2.81
N ARG A 12 -1.23 4.33 -3.25
CA ARG A 12 0.00 3.55 -3.35
C ARG A 12 0.79 4.02 -4.57
N HIS A 13 2.12 4.12 -4.44
CA HIS A 13 3.00 4.47 -5.55
C HIS A 13 2.77 3.59 -6.79
N GLY A 14 3.09 4.12 -7.97
CA GLY A 14 3.05 3.39 -9.24
C GLY A 14 3.99 2.18 -9.25
N GLU A 15 3.93 1.41 -10.33
CA GLU A 15 4.76 0.23 -10.53
C GLU A 15 6.25 0.58 -10.54
N THR A 16 7.06 -0.28 -9.93
CA THR A 16 8.54 -0.26 -9.95
C THR A 16 9.08 -1.61 -10.45
N PRO A 17 10.36 -1.71 -10.89
CA PRO A 17 10.92 -2.99 -11.32
C PRO A 17 10.73 -4.12 -10.30
N TRP A 18 10.94 -3.84 -9.01
CA TRP A 18 10.79 -4.84 -7.95
C TRP A 18 9.33 -5.16 -7.59
N SER A 19 8.41 -4.21 -7.76
CA SER A 19 6.99 -4.52 -7.57
C SER A 19 6.45 -5.49 -8.61
N LEU A 20 7.01 -5.47 -9.85
CA LEU A 20 6.70 -6.42 -10.91
C LEU A 20 7.16 -7.84 -10.59
N THR A 21 8.33 -7.97 -9.99
CA THR A 21 8.95 -9.27 -9.68
C THR A 21 8.56 -9.80 -8.31
N GLY A 22 7.82 -9.00 -7.51
CA GLY A 22 7.38 -9.36 -6.16
C GLY A 22 8.47 -9.32 -5.10
N GLN A 23 9.55 -8.56 -5.36
CA GLN A 23 10.63 -8.33 -4.41
C GLN A 23 10.24 -7.25 -3.40
N TYR A 24 10.65 -7.43 -2.16
CA TYR A 24 10.47 -6.42 -1.11
C TYR A 24 11.27 -5.16 -1.44
N THR A 25 10.59 -4.03 -1.52
CA THR A 25 11.17 -2.71 -1.81
C THR A 25 10.86 -1.78 -0.64
N GLY A 26 11.70 -1.79 0.35
CA GLY A 26 11.59 -0.95 1.54
C GLY A 26 12.25 0.41 1.34
N LEU A 27 13.46 0.55 1.85
CA LEU A 27 14.23 1.79 1.78
C LEU A 27 15.07 1.92 0.50
N THR A 28 15.23 0.83 -0.29
CA THR A 28 15.83 0.92 -1.62
C THR A 28 15.00 1.85 -2.48
N ASP A 29 15.62 2.93 -2.94
CA ASP A 29 14.91 4.02 -3.61
C ASP A 29 14.90 3.83 -5.14
N LEU A 30 13.97 2.98 -5.62
CA LEU A 30 13.79 2.66 -7.03
C LEU A 30 12.81 3.63 -7.71
N PRO A 31 13.08 3.99 -8.99
CA PRO A 31 12.15 4.79 -9.80
C PRO A 31 10.91 3.98 -10.20
N LEU A 32 9.91 4.68 -10.70
CA LEU A 32 8.77 4.08 -11.38
C LEU A 32 9.22 3.48 -12.72
N THR A 33 8.52 2.44 -13.18
CA THR A 33 8.58 2.02 -14.58
C THR A 33 7.78 3.01 -15.45
N GLU A 34 7.94 2.94 -16.77
CA GLU A 34 7.09 3.72 -17.68
C GLU A 34 5.60 3.44 -17.47
N GLN A 35 5.23 2.17 -17.21
CA GLN A 35 3.86 1.81 -16.89
C GLN A 35 3.42 2.40 -15.57
N GLY A 36 4.29 2.38 -14.54
CA GLY A 36 4.05 3.02 -13.26
C GLY A 36 3.79 4.51 -13.40
N GLU A 37 4.52 5.22 -14.27
CA GLU A 37 4.27 6.64 -14.56
C GLU A 37 2.93 6.86 -15.29
N ARG A 38 2.60 6.01 -16.28
CA ARG A 38 1.30 6.09 -16.97
C ARG A 38 0.15 5.94 -15.98
N ASN A 39 0.23 4.94 -15.10
CA ASN A 39 -0.79 4.69 -14.09
C ASN A 39 -0.90 5.82 -13.06
N ALA A 40 0.22 6.42 -12.66
CA ALA A 40 0.23 7.58 -11.77
C ALA A 40 -0.44 8.83 -12.40
N ARG A 41 -0.27 9.05 -13.71
CA ARG A 41 -0.99 10.11 -14.42
C ARG A 41 -2.51 9.87 -14.45
N GLN A 42 -2.94 8.61 -14.61
CA GLN A 42 -4.37 8.26 -14.59
C GLN A 42 -5.01 8.46 -13.21
N LEU A 43 -4.23 8.30 -12.14
CA LEU A 43 -4.68 8.60 -10.77
C LEU A 43 -5.14 10.05 -10.62
N ARG A 44 -4.57 11.01 -11.39
CA ARG A 44 -4.98 12.41 -11.42
C ARG A 44 -6.47 12.56 -11.71
N GLU A 45 -6.99 11.83 -12.70
CA GLU A 45 -8.41 11.92 -13.06
C GLU A 45 -9.34 11.40 -11.96
N ARG A 46 -8.88 10.41 -11.18
CA ARG A 46 -9.63 9.88 -10.03
C ARG A 46 -9.68 10.84 -8.86
N LEU A 47 -8.66 11.68 -8.71
CA LEU A 47 -8.55 12.65 -7.61
C LEU A 47 -9.07 14.04 -8.00
N LYS A 48 -9.42 14.24 -9.29
CA LYS A 48 -9.89 15.52 -9.79
C LYS A 48 -11.18 15.96 -9.12
N GLY A 49 -11.21 17.22 -8.67
CA GLY A 49 -12.39 17.81 -8.04
C GLY A 49 -12.59 17.45 -6.56
N ILE A 50 -11.73 16.60 -5.99
CA ILE A 50 -11.74 16.34 -4.56
C ILE A 50 -10.90 17.44 -3.87
N PRO A 51 -11.47 18.25 -2.96
CA PRO A 51 -10.69 19.21 -2.20
C PRO A 51 -9.87 18.48 -1.13
N PHE A 52 -8.59 18.81 -1.01
CA PHE A 52 -7.68 18.29 0.01
C PHE A 52 -7.13 19.45 0.84
N ASP A 53 -7.26 19.36 2.16
CA ASP A 53 -6.72 20.32 3.11
C ASP A 53 -5.25 20.05 3.39
N LYS A 54 -4.84 18.78 3.26
CA LYS A 54 -3.47 18.33 3.38
C LYS A 54 -3.14 17.25 2.35
N VAL A 55 -1.94 17.34 1.79
CA VAL A 55 -1.34 16.30 0.94
C VAL A 55 0.04 15.97 1.50
N TRP A 56 0.25 14.72 1.88
CA TRP A 56 1.54 14.24 2.38
C TRP A 56 2.07 13.11 1.51
N THR A 57 3.39 13.07 1.33
CA THR A 57 4.06 12.01 0.56
C THR A 57 5.26 11.44 1.31
N SER A 58 5.46 10.14 1.16
CA SER A 58 6.73 9.49 1.53
C SER A 58 7.89 10.17 0.79
N PRO A 59 9.09 10.30 1.42
CA PRO A 59 10.28 10.87 0.76
C PRO A 59 10.83 10.01 -0.38
N LEU A 60 10.41 8.74 -0.50
CA LEU A 60 10.93 7.83 -1.52
C LEU A 60 10.47 8.23 -2.92
N GLN A 61 11.42 8.26 -3.89
CA GLN A 61 11.18 8.81 -5.23
C GLN A 61 9.95 8.23 -5.93
N ARG A 62 9.65 6.94 -5.74
CA ARG A 62 8.46 6.30 -6.31
C ARG A 62 7.15 6.91 -5.82
N ALA A 63 7.08 7.32 -4.56
CA ALA A 63 5.90 7.98 -3.99
C ALA A 63 5.85 9.45 -4.39
N VAL A 64 6.98 10.16 -4.30
CA VAL A 64 7.11 11.56 -4.73
C VAL A 64 6.73 11.67 -6.21
N ARG A 65 7.29 10.82 -7.06
CA ARG A 65 7.01 10.83 -8.50
C ARG A 65 5.55 10.51 -8.81
N THR A 66 4.94 9.58 -8.08
CA THR A 66 3.50 9.29 -8.20
C THR A 66 2.65 10.52 -7.82
N CYS A 67 3.00 11.20 -6.73
CA CYS A 67 2.35 12.41 -6.26
C CYS A 67 2.43 13.55 -7.31
N GLU A 68 3.61 13.79 -7.89
CA GLU A 68 3.83 14.77 -8.94
C GLU A 68 2.95 14.50 -10.17
N LEU A 69 2.99 13.26 -10.67
CA LEU A 69 2.24 12.85 -11.87
C LEU A 69 0.71 12.87 -11.63
N ALA A 70 0.29 12.61 -10.40
CA ALA A 70 -1.10 12.78 -9.97
C ALA A 70 -1.52 14.27 -9.84
N GLY A 71 -0.58 15.22 -9.98
CA GLY A 71 -0.85 16.66 -10.01
C GLY A 71 -0.74 17.36 -8.65
N PHE A 72 -0.16 16.72 -7.63
CA PHE A 72 -0.07 17.26 -6.27
C PHE A 72 1.35 17.65 -5.84
N GLY A 73 2.36 17.52 -6.70
CA GLY A 73 3.77 17.77 -6.36
C GLY A 73 4.04 19.18 -5.80
N ALA A 74 3.30 20.20 -6.26
CA ALA A 74 3.49 21.58 -5.79
C ALA A 74 2.93 21.87 -4.38
N VAL A 75 2.02 21.02 -3.87
CA VAL A 75 1.32 21.23 -2.60
C VAL A 75 1.60 20.14 -1.57
N ALA A 76 2.29 19.08 -1.97
CA ALA A 76 2.61 17.97 -1.08
C ALA A 76 3.76 18.30 -0.13
N GLU A 77 3.56 17.96 1.14
CA GLU A 77 4.58 17.99 2.17
C GLU A 77 5.19 16.57 2.32
N ILE A 78 6.53 16.50 2.42
CA ILE A 78 7.22 15.22 2.67
C ILE A 78 7.06 14.81 4.13
N ASP A 79 6.65 13.57 4.34
CA ASP A 79 6.50 12.99 5.66
C ASP A 79 7.29 11.67 5.78
N PRO A 80 8.36 11.62 6.60
CA PRO A 80 9.19 10.44 6.76
C PRO A 80 8.47 9.25 7.41
N ASP A 81 7.37 9.45 8.12
CA ASP A 81 6.56 8.35 8.66
C ASP A 81 5.79 7.58 7.58
N LEU A 82 5.69 8.12 6.36
CA LEU A 82 5.02 7.48 5.21
C LEU A 82 5.92 6.54 4.39
N VAL A 83 7.17 6.32 4.79
CA VAL A 83 8.05 5.35 4.11
C VAL A 83 7.47 3.93 4.21
N GLU A 84 7.89 3.06 3.29
CA GLU A 84 7.59 1.63 3.36
C GLU A 84 8.24 0.99 4.60
N TRP A 85 7.89 -0.23 4.91
CA TRP A 85 8.55 -1.07 5.90
C TRP A 85 10.03 -1.21 5.56
N ASN A 86 10.92 -0.97 6.50
CA ASN A 86 12.33 -1.30 6.35
C ASN A 86 12.50 -2.82 6.49
N TYR A 87 12.79 -3.50 5.39
CA TYR A 87 12.90 -4.95 5.36
C TYR A 87 14.27 -5.48 5.77
N GLY A 88 15.25 -4.63 6.05
CA GLY A 88 16.59 -5.04 6.49
C GLY A 88 17.21 -6.06 5.55
N GLU A 89 17.58 -7.24 6.06
CA GLU A 89 18.21 -8.32 5.28
C GLU A 89 17.29 -8.95 4.22
N TYR A 90 15.98 -8.68 4.28
CA TYR A 90 15.02 -9.17 3.30
C TYR A 90 14.74 -8.19 2.16
N GLU A 91 15.41 -7.03 2.15
CA GLU A 91 15.36 -6.08 1.05
C GLU A 91 15.77 -6.75 -0.28
N GLY A 92 14.97 -6.59 -1.35
CA GLY A 92 15.21 -7.21 -2.65
C GLY A 92 14.84 -8.69 -2.76
N ARG A 93 14.46 -9.35 -1.67
CA ARG A 93 14.07 -10.76 -1.67
C ARG A 93 12.56 -10.92 -1.93
N ARG A 94 12.16 -12.11 -2.36
CA ARG A 94 10.75 -12.51 -2.51
C ARG A 94 10.27 -13.30 -1.32
N THR A 95 8.96 -13.25 -1.04
CA THR A 95 8.35 -14.07 0.00
C THR A 95 8.68 -15.56 -0.12
N SER A 96 8.68 -16.11 -1.36
CA SER A 96 8.99 -17.53 -1.61
C SER A 96 10.40 -17.91 -1.19
N GLU A 97 11.39 -17.03 -1.41
CA GLU A 97 12.78 -17.25 -1.03
C GLU A 97 12.94 -17.24 0.51
N ILE A 98 12.27 -16.30 1.17
CA ILE A 98 12.31 -16.18 2.62
C ILE A 98 11.64 -17.38 3.30
N VAL A 99 10.46 -17.77 2.81
CA VAL A 99 9.71 -18.91 3.38
C VAL A 99 10.43 -20.24 3.14
N ALA A 100 11.18 -20.40 2.04
CA ALA A 100 12.00 -21.58 1.80
C ALA A 100 13.09 -21.77 2.88
N GLU A 101 13.67 -20.65 3.36
CA GLU A 101 14.69 -20.66 4.43
C GLU A 101 14.07 -20.62 5.83
N ARG A 102 12.91 -20.00 5.98
CA ARG A 102 12.21 -19.80 7.25
C ARG A 102 10.73 -20.18 7.12
N PRO A 103 10.39 -21.47 7.17
CA PRO A 103 9.01 -21.95 7.05
C PRO A 103 8.07 -21.29 8.06
N GLY A 104 6.89 -20.87 7.61
CA GLY A 104 5.89 -20.21 8.45
C GLY A 104 6.15 -18.73 8.78
N TRP A 105 7.19 -18.13 8.22
CA TRP A 105 7.42 -16.69 8.38
C TRP A 105 6.29 -15.84 7.77
N LEU A 106 5.91 -14.80 8.49
CA LEU A 106 4.89 -13.82 8.09
C LEU A 106 5.39 -12.40 8.41
N LEU A 107 5.51 -11.54 7.40
CA LEU A 107 6.03 -10.18 7.56
C LEU A 107 5.38 -9.42 8.74
N PHE A 108 4.06 -9.33 8.75
CA PHE A 108 3.33 -8.54 9.74
C PHE A 108 3.40 -9.08 11.17
N ARG A 109 3.78 -10.35 11.36
CA ARG A 109 3.97 -10.97 12.67
C ARG A 109 5.42 -10.99 13.11
N ASP A 110 6.32 -11.36 12.19
CA ASP A 110 7.70 -11.70 12.52
C ASP A 110 8.69 -10.57 12.21
N GLY A 111 8.30 -9.63 11.35
CA GLY A 111 9.21 -8.59 10.88
C GLY A 111 10.37 -9.12 10.05
N CYS A 112 11.44 -8.33 9.96
CA CYS A 112 12.62 -8.64 9.16
C CYS A 112 13.90 -8.45 9.97
N PRO A 113 14.89 -9.37 9.87
CA PRO A 113 16.19 -9.21 10.50
C PRO A 113 16.88 -7.92 10.03
N GLY A 114 17.45 -7.15 10.95
CA GLY A 114 18.08 -5.87 10.64
C GLY A 114 17.14 -4.75 10.18
N GLY A 115 15.84 -5.03 10.09
CA GLY A 115 14.80 -4.08 9.66
C GLY A 115 13.88 -3.60 10.79
N GLU A 116 12.71 -3.07 10.41
CA GLU A 116 11.71 -2.67 11.39
C GLU A 116 10.95 -3.88 11.95
N SER A 117 10.67 -3.85 13.25
CA SER A 117 9.72 -4.78 13.86
C SER A 117 8.28 -4.35 13.53
N PRO A 118 7.30 -5.29 13.59
CA PRO A 118 5.88 -4.97 13.42
C PRO A 118 5.41 -3.84 14.35
N ALA A 119 5.90 -3.82 15.60
CA ALA A 119 5.56 -2.79 16.58
C ALA A 119 6.04 -1.39 16.14
N ARG A 120 7.25 -1.27 15.57
CA ARG A 120 7.77 0.03 15.09
C ARG A 120 6.96 0.59 13.93
N VAL A 121 6.58 -0.26 12.99
CA VAL A 121 5.73 0.16 11.86
C VAL A 121 4.33 0.55 12.35
N ASP A 122 3.77 -0.18 13.31
CA ASP A 122 2.50 0.17 13.95
C ASP A 122 2.55 1.51 14.69
N GLU A 123 3.64 1.81 15.38
CA GLU A 123 3.83 3.11 16.03
C GLU A 123 3.89 4.26 15.02
N ARG A 124 4.54 4.08 13.85
CA ARG A 124 4.50 5.07 12.77
C ARG A 124 3.07 5.26 12.26
N ALA A 125 2.34 4.17 12.05
CA ALA A 125 0.95 4.23 11.63
C ALA A 125 0.06 4.95 12.64
N LYS A 126 0.24 4.74 13.95
CA LYS A 126 -0.47 5.46 15.01
C LYS A 126 -0.21 6.97 14.94
N ARG A 127 1.05 7.39 14.70
CA ARG A 127 1.37 8.83 14.56
C ARG A 127 0.66 9.43 13.35
N ILE A 128 0.66 8.74 12.20
CA ILE A 128 -0.09 9.19 11.02
C ILE A 128 -1.58 9.28 11.31
N VAL A 129 -2.19 8.23 11.90
CA VAL A 129 -3.62 8.23 12.27
C VAL A 129 -3.96 9.42 13.18
N SER A 130 -3.13 9.70 14.19
CA SER A 130 -3.35 10.84 15.08
C SER A 130 -3.30 12.18 14.33
N ARG A 131 -2.32 12.35 13.44
CA ARG A 131 -2.17 13.60 12.67
C ARG A 131 -3.30 13.80 11.65
N VAL A 132 -3.68 12.78 10.90
CA VAL A 132 -4.78 12.92 9.93
C VAL A 132 -6.12 13.19 10.60
N ARG A 133 -6.36 12.63 11.79
CA ARG A 133 -7.57 12.90 12.58
C ARG A 133 -7.63 14.33 13.15
N ALA A 134 -6.50 15.01 13.22
CA ALA A 134 -6.43 16.41 13.66
C ALA A 134 -6.68 17.41 12.52
N VAL A 135 -6.76 16.96 11.27
CA VAL A 135 -7.07 17.81 10.12
C VAL A 135 -8.58 17.93 9.97
N ASN A 136 -9.07 19.18 9.86
CA ASN A 136 -10.46 19.45 9.55
C ASN A 136 -10.65 19.43 8.02
N GLY A 137 -10.93 18.24 7.47
CA GLY A 137 -11.16 18.07 6.04
C GLY A 137 -10.41 16.86 5.46
N ASN A 138 -10.36 16.78 4.14
CA ASN A 138 -9.79 15.62 3.46
C ASN A 138 -8.26 15.68 3.42
N VAL A 139 -7.65 14.50 3.62
CA VAL A 139 -6.20 14.31 3.53
C VAL A 139 -5.87 13.32 2.43
N LEU A 140 -4.82 13.61 1.64
CA LEU A 140 -4.29 12.70 0.64
C LEU A 140 -2.88 12.25 1.03
N LEU A 141 -2.66 10.95 1.09
CA LEU A 141 -1.38 10.33 1.45
C LEU A 141 -0.84 9.52 0.27
N PHE A 142 0.42 9.77 -0.13
CA PHE A 142 1.16 8.93 -1.07
C PHE A 142 2.18 8.09 -0.32
N SER A 143 2.06 6.76 -0.41
CA SER A 143 2.90 5.85 0.36
C SER A 143 3.05 4.48 -0.34
N SER A 144 3.40 3.45 0.40
CA SER A 144 3.77 2.12 -0.07
C SER A 144 2.87 1.01 0.45
N GLY A 145 3.00 -0.18 -0.15
CA GLY A 145 2.03 -1.24 -0.01
C GLY A 145 1.81 -1.76 1.40
N HIS A 146 2.87 -2.16 2.11
CA HIS A 146 2.72 -2.75 3.44
C HIS A 146 2.40 -1.69 4.51
N PHE A 147 2.98 -0.49 4.38
CA PHE A 147 2.67 0.59 5.31
C PHE A 147 1.20 1.02 5.23
N ILE A 148 0.65 1.21 4.02
CA ILE A 148 -0.78 1.54 3.84
C ILE A 148 -1.69 0.48 4.46
N ARG A 149 -1.34 -0.81 4.35
CA ARG A 149 -2.11 -1.91 4.94
C ARG A 149 -2.11 -1.86 6.47
N VAL A 150 -0.96 -1.55 7.08
CA VAL A 150 -0.85 -1.34 8.53
C VAL A 150 -1.67 -0.12 8.96
N LEU A 151 -1.55 0.99 8.23
CA LEU A 151 -2.29 2.22 8.49
C LEU A 151 -3.82 2.00 8.46
N ALA A 152 -4.32 1.32 7.42
CA ALA A 152 -5.75 1.03 7.29
C ALA A 152 -6.26 0.11 8.40
N THR A 153 -5.48 -0.91 8.77
CA THR A 153 -5.81 -1.81 9.86
C THR A 153 -5.89 -1.06 11.19
N ARG A 154 -4.92 -0.17 11.44
CA ARG A 154 -4.90 0.67 12.65
C ARG A 154 -6.05 1.69 12.67
N TRP A 155 -6.42 2.25 11.51
CA TRP A 155 -7.54 3.18 11.37
C TRP A 155 -8.85 2.61 11.92
N ILE A 156 -9.18 1.36 11.57
CA ILE A 156 -10.40 0.68 12.01
C ILE A 156 -10.26 -0.04 13.36
N GLY A 157 -9.16 0.18 14.08
CA GLY A 157 -8.97 -0.34 15.44
C GLY A 157 -8.59 -1.82 15.52
N LEU A 158 -8.20 -2.45 14.42
CA LEU A 158 -7.75 -3.84 14.41
C LEU A 158 -6.24 -3.96 14.67
N GLU A 159 -5.80 -5.16 15.05
CA GLU A 159 -4.39 -5.47 15.29
C GLU A 159 -3.64 -5.71 13.97
N PRO A 160 -2.63 -4.86 13.60
CA PRO A 160 -1.95 -4.98 12.32
C PRO A 160 -1.20 -6.29 12.10
N SER A 161 -0.58 -6.85 13.12
CA SER A 161 0.16 -8.12 13.04
C SER A 161 -0.71 -9.31 12.63
N VAL A 162 -2.00 -9.22 12.89
CA VAL A 162 -2.99 -10.25 12.58
C VAL A 162 -3.71 -9.96 11.26
N HIS A 163 -4.18 -8.72 11.08
CA HIS A 163 -5.18 -8.39 10.06
C HIS A 163 -4.61 -7.77 8.78
N SER A 164 -3.46 -7.04 8.83
CA SER A 164 -2.92 -6.33 7.66
C SER A 164 -2.63 -7.24 6.47
N ARG A 165 -2.30 -8.51 6.69
CA ARG A 165 -2.05 -9.49 5.62
C ARG A 165 -3.25 -9.72 4.70
N SER A 166 -4.47 -9.50 5.21
CA SER A 166 -5.72 -9.75 4.47
C SER A 166 -6.08 -8.62 3.49
N PHE A 167 -5.46 -7.47 3.62
CA PHE A 167 -5.72 -6.31 2.77
C PHE A 167 -4.82 -6.33 1.53
N LYS A 168 -5.29 -6.89 0.40
CA LYS A 168 -4.55 -6.80 -0.86
C LYS A 168 -4.52 -5.35 -1.35
N LEU A 169 -3.36 -4.91 -1.89
CA LEU A 169 -3.20 -3.55 -2.40
C LEU A 169 -2.31 -3.56 -3.65
N SER A 170 -2.82 -3.04 -4.76
CA SER A 170 -2.15 -2.96 -6.06
C SER A 170 -1.34 -1.65 -6.18
N THR A 171 -0.32 -1.61 -7.04
CA THR A 171 0.38 -0.37 -7.39
C THR A 171 -0.58 0.63 -8.05
N ALA A 172 -0.37 1.92 -7.84
CA ALA A 172 -1.23 3.01 -8.28
C ALA A 172 -2.70 2.87 -7.85
N SER A 173 -3.02 2.04 -6.85
CA SER A 173 -4.38 1.93 -6.32
C SER A 173 -4.73 3.12 -5.44
N LEU A 174 -6.02 3.45 -5.40
CA LEU A 174 -6.62 4.43 -4.50
C LEU A 174 -7.46 3.70 -3.46
N SER A 175 -7.31 4.08 -2.19
CA SER A 175 -8.15 3.65 -1.09
C SER A 175 -8.63 4.87 -0.31
N ALA A 176 -9.69 4.73 0.48
CA ALA A 176 -10.21 5.80 1.31
C ALA A 176 -10.64 5.26 2.67
N LEU A 177 -10.19 5.92 3.71
CA LEU A 177 -10.57 5.72 5.09
C LEU A 177 -11.49 6.86 5.51
N GLY A 178 -12.55 6.56 6.20
CA GLY A 178 -13.54 7.55 6.63
C GLY A 178 -14.27 7.06 7.87
N TYR A 179 -15.52 7.44 7.98
CA TYR A 179 -16.35 7.16 9.15
C TYR A 179 -17.75 6.76 8.73
N GLU A 180 -18.42 5.97 9.54
CA GLU A 180 -19.81 5.61 9.37
C GLU A 180 -20.68 6.44 10.31
N GLY A 181 -21.23 7.54 9.80
CA GLY A 181 -22.17 8.41 10.50
C GLY A 181 -21.59 9.29 11.62
N SER A 182 -20.43 8.96 12.21
CA SER A 182 -19.77 9.77 13.24
C SER A 182 -18.27 9.47 13.31
N LEU A 183 -17.48 10.42 13.83
CA LEU A 183 -16.02 10.29 14.03
C LEU A 183 -15.63 9.14 14.98
N SER A 184 -16.56 8.63 15.79
CA SER A 184 -16.30 7.49 16.67
C SER A 184 -16.39 6.13 15.96
N ARG A 185 -16.84 6.10 14.68
CA ARG A 185 -17.04 4.86 13.91
C ARG A 185 -16.16 4.86 12.67
N PRO A 186 -14.83 4.66 12.81
CA PRO A 186 -13.92 4.61 11.66
C PRO A 186 -14.22 3.43 10.74
N ALA A 187 -14.15 3.67 9.43
CA ALA A 187 -14.49 2.70 8.41
C ALA A 187 -13.51 2.75 7.23
N ILE A 188 -13.44 1.67 6.47
CA ILE A 188 -12.83 1.65 5.13
C ILE A 188 -13.94 1.95 4.13
N VAL A 189 -13.89 3.11 3.49
CA VAL A 189 -14.91 3.57 2.54
C VAL A 189 -14.66 3.05 1.13
N LEU A 190 -13.38 2.94 0.76
CA LEU A 190 -12.92 2.43 -0.53
C LEU A 190 -11.64 1.64 -0.31
N TRP A 191 -11.48 0.48 -0.97
CA TRP A 191 -10.26 -0.28 -0.87
C TRP A 191 -9.76 -0.79 -2.21
N ASN A 192 -8.48 -0.52 -2.50
CA ASN A 192 -7.75 -1.03 -3.67
C ASN A 192 -8.47 -0.78 -5.01
N GLU A 193 -8.99 0.42 -5.20
CA GLU A 193 -9.61 0.84 -6.44
C GLU A 193 -8.54 1.06 -7.52
N THR A 194 -8.71 0.41 -8.68
CA THR A 194 -7.74 0.41 -9.79
C THR A 194 -8.40 0.63 -11.16
N ARG A 195 -9.68 1.01 -11.22
CA ARG A 195 -10.41 1.20 -12.49
C ARG A 195 -9.83 2.27 -13.41
N HIS A 196 -9.07 3.20 -12.85
CA HIS A 196 -8.31 4.21 -13.60
C HIS A 196 -7.06 3.63 -14.27
N VAL A 197 -6.59 2.45 -13.86
CA VAL A 197 -5.44 1.75 -14.44
C VAL A 197 -5.94 0.88 -15.58
N ILE A 198 -6.16 1.48 -16.76
CA ILE A 198 -6.72 0.79 -17.94
C ILE A 198 -5.70 -0.21 -18.49
N GLY A 199 -6.12 -1.46 -18.64
CA GLY A 199 -5.39 -2.53 -19.33
C GLY A 199 -4.72 -3.58 -18.45
N ASP A 200 -4.38 -3.29 -17.18
CA ASP A 200 -3.57 -4.21 -16.36
C ASP A 200 -4.36 -5.04 -15.34
N SER A 201 -5.50 -4.56 -14.87
CA SER A 201 -6.21 -5.21 -13.75
C SER A 201 -6.80 -6.58 -14.11
N ILE A 202 -7.24 -6.78 -15.34
CA ILE A 202 -7.79 -8.08 -15.81
C ILE A 202 -6.64 -9.03 -16.13
N GLN A 203 -5.55 -8.56 -16.75
CA GLN A 203 -4.39 -9.40 -17.09
C GLN A 203 -3.57 -9.80 -15.86
N GLN A 204 -3.38 -8.90 -14.88
CA GLN A 204 -2.67 -9.24 -13.63
C GLN A 204 -3.50 -10.18 -12.76
N SER A 205 -4.82 -9.98 -12.65
CA SER A 205 -5.69 -10.92 -11.96
C SER A 205 -5.76 -12.26 -12.67
N GLY A 206 -5.82 -12.28 -14.01
CA GLY A 206 -5.79 -13.48 -14.82
C GLY A 206 -4.45 -14.22 -14.71
N ARG A 207 -3.31 -13.51 -14.81
CA ARG A 207 -1.96 -14.10 -14.61
C ARG A 207 -1.76 -14.64 -13.20
N TYR A 208 -2.19 -13.92 -12.18
CA TYR A 208 -2.09 -14.39 -10.80
C TYR A 208 -2.91 -15.65 -10.54
N ILE A 209 -4.15 -15.71 -11.06
CA ILE A 209 -5.02 -16.89 -10.97
C ILE A 209 -4.40 -18.05 -11.75
N GLU A 210 -3.81 -17.79 -12.91
CA GLU A 210 -3.18 -18.82 -13.74
C GLU A 210 -1.89 -19.35 -13.11
N ILE A 211 -1.05 -18.48 -12.52
CA ILE A 211 0.15 -18.90 -11.78
C ILE A 211 -0.25 -19.77 -10.59
N LYS A 212 -1.25 -19.36 -9.81
CA LYS A 212 -1.74 -20.12 -8.66
C LYS A 212 -2.35 -21.46 -9.04
N ARG A 213 -3.05 -21.54 -10.17
CA ARG A 213 -3.54 -22.81 -10.72
C ARG A 213 -2.41 -23.75 -11.14
N ARG A 214 -1.35 -23.22 -11.75
CA ARG A 214 -0.17 -24.00 -12.15
C ARG A 214 0.64 -24.47 -10.96
N GLU A 215 0.79 -23.65 -9.91
CA GLU A 215 1.42 -24.05 -8.65
C GLU A 215 0.63 -25.17 -7.97
N ALA A 216 -0.68 -25.02 -7.80
CA ALA A 216 -1.55 -26.05 -7.22
C ALA A 216 -1.54 -27.37 -8.02
N ALA A 217 -1.56 -27.29 -9.35
CA ALA A 217 -1.49 -28.48 -10.20
C ALA A 217 -0.13 -29.21 -10.09
N ARG A 218 0.97 -28.47 -9.89
CA ARG A 218 2.30 -29.08 -9.65
C ARG A 218 2.37 -29.77 -8.29
N GLU A 219 1.81 -29.18 -7.23
CA GLU A 219 1.73 -29.77 -5.91
C GLU A 219 0.89 -31.06 -5.92
N GLU A 220 -0.23 -31.06 -6.67
CA GLU A 220 -1.10 -32.24 -6.80
C GLU A 220 -0.43 -33.40 -7.57
N ILE A 221 0.39 -33.10 -8.58
CA ILE A 221 1.18 -34.10 -9.32
C ILE A 221 2.28 -34.69 -8.42
N GLN A 222 2.93 -33.86 -7.60
CA GLN A 222 3.97 -34.27 -6.68
C GLN A 222 3.46 -35.19 -5.57
N LEU A 223 2.22 -34.93 -5.08
CA LEU A 223 1.55 -35.75 -4.07
C LEU A 223 1.04 -37.10 -4.61
N LYS A 224 0.72 -37.18 -5.91
CA LYS A 224 0.27 -38.43 -6.56
C LYS A 224 1.42 -39.29 -7.10
N GLY A 225 2.64 -38.81 -7.09
CA GLY A 225 3.84 -39.50 -7.54
C GLY A 225 4.68 -40.14 -6.43
N GLN A 226 4.20 -40.09 -5.19
CA GLN A 226 4.74 -40.80 -4.02
C GLN A 226 3.76 -41.92 -3.60
#